data_b604d090ff22ac59c8154b6a0f942541
#
_entry.id   b604d090ff22ac59c8154b6a0f942541
#
_cell.length_a   1.000
_cell.length_b   1.000
_cell.length_c   1.000
_cell.angle_alpha   90.00
_cell.angle_beta   90.00
_cell.angle_gamma   90.00
#
_symmetry.space_group_name_H-M   'P 1'
#
loop_
_entity.id
_entity.type
_entity.pdbx_description
1 polymer ?
#
loop_
_entity_poly.entity_id
_entity_poly.type
_entity_poly.pdbx_seq_one_letter_code
_entity_poly.pdbx_strand_id
1 'polypeptide(L)'
;EREPGQLGQEQGLLAGALGTAAARADDTSVPPAPAPAVLAPIDLSAGTAPTAAGVRATVGPLVRSGLRTASILIVDPATGAVLYEQLGGRARIPASTIKLATAAAALSVLGTDARIPTTAHRLDDTLYLVGGGDPSLVRSGGGNPLAGGSASLRELATAAVAGFTANSRVRLVFDDSAFTGPRLGPGWPRSFPTAGVAAPVTALVVDGGRVRPGATSRVSDPARQAASVFAGFLRSQGLEVASIERGRLDAGAEEIARVESPPVSDIVQRMLTESE
;
A
#
# COMPACT_ATOMS: atom_id res chain seq x y z
N GLU A 1 21.81 -36.73 -4.29
CA GLU A 1 22.41 -35.99 -5.44
C GLU A 1 21.29 -35.41 -6.27
N ARG A 2 21.03 -34.11 -6.17
CA ARG A 2 20.17 -33.33 -7.06
C ARG A 2 20.99 -32.15 -7.58
N GLU A 3 21.08 -32.06 -8.89
CA GLU A 3 21.85 -31.05 -9.60
C GLU A 3 21.33 -29.59 -9.33
N PRO A 4 22.23 -28.58 -9.30
CA PRO A 4 21.90 -27.18 -9.15
C PRO A 4 21.63 -26.57 -10.54
N GLY A 5 20.34 -26.48 -10.95
CA GLY A 5 20.02 -25.99 -12.30
C GLY A 5 18.67 -25.35 -12.49
N GLN A 6 17.81 -25.19 -11.48
CA GLN A 6 16.41 -24.74 -11.68
C GLN A 6 15.99 -23.45 -10.99
N LEU A 7 16.89 -22.64 -10.47
CA LEU A 7 16.54 -21.36 -9.81
C LEU A 7 16.59 -20.13 -10.74
N GLY A 8 16.80 -20.32 -12.05
CA GLY A 8 17.01 -19.22 -12.99
C GLY A 8 15.80 -18.81 -13.84
N GLN A 9 14.67 -19.50 -13.79
CA GLN A 9 13.55 -19.23 -14.71
C GLN A 9 12.32 -18.55 -14.11
N GLU A 10 12.22 -18.38 -12.80
CA GLU A 10 11.04 -17.72 -12.20
C GLU A 10 11.16 -16.22 -12.04
N GLN A 11 12.31 -15.61 -12.28
CA GLN A 11 12.47 -14.14 -12.21
C GLN A 11 12.04 -13.40 -13.47
N GLY A 12 11.70 -14.09 -14.54
CA GLY A 12 11.33 -13.51 -15.83
C GLY A 12 9.85 -13.08 -15.98
N LEU A 13 8.98 -13.54 -15.10
CA LEU A 13 7.52 -13.39 -15.29
C LEU A 13 6.90 -12.15 -14.61
N LEU A 14 7.65 -11.43 -13.77
CA LEU A 14 7.18 -10.20 -13.14
C LEU A 14 7.60 -8.92 -13.89
N ALA A 15 8.49 -9.02 -14.85
CA ALA A 15 8.99 -7.87 -15.63
C ALA A 15 8.16 -7.55 -16.87
N GLY A 16 7.20 -8.38 -17.24
CA GLY A 16 6.43 -8.27 -18.48
C GLY A 16 5.19 -7.38 -18.43
N ALA A 17 4.78 -6.89 -17.26
CA ALA A 17 3.54 -6.11 -17.11
C ALA A 17 3.76 -4.61 -16.91
N LEU A 18 5.00 -4.14 -16.87
CA LEU A 18 5.31 -2.71 -16.85
C LEU A 18 5.69 -2.28 -18.26
N GLY A 19 4.72 -1.75 -18.99
CA GLY A 19 4.91 -1.24 -20.34
C GLY A 19 6.05 -0.23 -20.41
N THR A 20 6.97 -0.44 -21.34
CA THR A 20 8.04 0.49 -21.71
C THR A 20 7.44 1.79 -22.24
N ALA A 21 7.36 2.81 -21.39
CA ALA A 21 7.13 4.18 -21.85
C ALA A 21 8.43 4.69 -22.49
N ALA A 22 8.40 4.91 -23.82
CA ALA A 22 9.49 5.53 -24.56
C ALA A 22 9.69 6.98 -24.04
N ALA A 23 10.88 7.26 -23.54
CA ALA A 23 11.29 8.59 -23.14
C ALA A 23 11.27 9.54 -24.34
N ARG A 24 10.48 10.61 -24.25
CA ARG A 24 10.68 11.83 -25.04
C ARG A 24 11.54 12.77 -24.21
N ALA A 25 12.73 13.05 -24.73
CA ALA A 25 13.60 14.09 -24.23
C ALA A 25 12.99 15.44 -24.60
N ASP A 26 12.68 16.25 -23.60
CA ASP A 26 12.77 17.70 -23.49
C ASP A 26 11.96 18.12 -22.25
N ASP A 27 12.54 17.92 -21.08
CA ASP A 27 12.02 18.53 -19.87
C ASP A 27 13.16 19.15 -19.08
N THR A 28 13.31 20.47 -19.20
CA THR A 28 14.10 21.31 -18.31
C THR A 28 13.29 21.55 -17.03
N SER A 29 12.80 20.50 -16.38
CA SER A 29 12.21 20.60 -15.06
C SER A 29 13.32 20.79 -14.03
N VAL A 30 13.31 21.95 -13.36
CA VAL A 30 14.09 22.18 -12.14
C VAL A 30 13.68 21.09 -11.14
N PRO A 31 14.64 20.31 -10.61
CA PRO A 31 14.30 19.30 -9.62
C PRO A 31 13.53 19.97 -8.47
N PRO A 32 12.46 19.33 -7.96
CA PRO A 32 11.72 19.87 -6.83
C PRO A 32 12.67 20.11 -5.67
N ALA A 33 12.54 21.28 -5.02
CA ALA A 33 13.34 21.59 -3.85
C ALA A 33 13.18 20.45 -2.82
N PRO A 34 14.28 20.01 -2.18
CA PRO A 34 14.18 18.96 -1.17
C PRO A 34 13.17 19.38 -0.11
N ALA A 35 12.28 18.46 0.27
CA ALA A 35 11.32 18.71 1.32
C ALA A 35 12.04 19.22 2.57
N PRO A 36 11.51 20.25 3.26
CA PRO A 36 12.14 20.76 4.46
C PRO A 36 12.33 19.62 5.45
N ALA A 37 13.55 19.45 5.95
CA ALA A 37 13.84 18.43 6.96
C ALA A 37 12.93 18.69 8.18
N VAL A 38 12.08 17.74 8.51
CA VAL A 38 11.16 17.81 9.68
C VAL A 38 11.95 17.90 10.98
N LEU A 39 13.17 17.37 10.99
CA LEU A 39 14.14 17.51 12.05
C LEU A 39 15.47 17.93 11.39
N ALA A 40 16.15 18.92 11.98
CA ALA A 40 17.50 19.23 11.56
C ALA A 40 18.37 17.97 11.70
N PRO A 41 19.26 17.69 10.73
CA PRO A 41 20.21 16.61 10.89
C PRO A 41 20.97 16.78 12.22
N ILE A 42 21.04 15.71 13.01
CA ILE A 42 21.84 15.75 14.25
C ILE A 42 23.29 15.91 13.84
N ASP A 43 23.94 16.96 14.29
CA ASP A 43 25.38 17.12 14.15
C ASP A 43 26.09 16.12 15.07
N LEU A 44 26.46 14.98 14.51
CA LEU A 44 27.18 13.92 15.23
C LEU A 44 28.61 14.33 15.60
N SER A 45 29.14 15.44 15.04
CA SER A 45 30.48 15.95 15.34
C SER A 45 30.52 16.87 16.57
N ALA A 46 29.37 17.41 16.99
CA ALA A 46 29.27 18.41 18.06
C ALA A 46 29.31 17.82 19.48
N GLY A 47 29.29 16.51 19.63
CA GLY A 47 29.23 15.83 20.94
C GLY A 47 30.36 14.82 21.15
N THR A 48 30.70 14.58 22.43
CA THR A 48 31.58 13.45 22.80
C THR A 48 30.80 12.16 22.57
N ALA A 49 31.33 11.25 21.76
CA ALA A 49 30.71 9.95 21.54
C ALA A 49 30.51 9.19 22.88
N PRO A 50 29.33 8.64 23.15
CA PRO A 50 29.10 7.90 24.38
C PRO A 50 29.97 6.63 24.38
N THR A 51 30.55 6.33 25.55
CA THR A 51 31.29 5.07 25.71
C THR A 51 30.39 3.94 26.16
N ALA A 52 30.70 2.71 25.78
CA ALA A 52 29.96 1.54 26.25
C ALA A 52 29.90 1.44 27.79
N ALA A 53 30.95 1.90 28.51
CA ALA A 53 30.98 1.96 29.96
C ALA A 53 30.00 2.99 30.50
N GLY A 54 29.94 4.21 29.90
CA GLY A 54 29.00 5.26 30.28
C GLY A 54 27.56 4.85 30.05
N VAL A 55 27.25 4.30 28.86
CA VAL A 55 25.92 3.77 28.56
C VAL A 55 25.52 2.67 29.54
N ARG A 56 26.41 1.72 29.85
CA ARG A 56 26.13 0.65 30.80
C ARG A 56 25.89 1.17 32.23
N ALA A 57 26.64 2.17 32.65
CA ALA A 57 26.45 2.79 33.97
C ALA A 57 25.09 3.47 34.10
N THR A 58 24.62 4.14 33.03
CA THR A 58 23.34 4.86 33.01
C THR A 58 22.16 3.92 32.82
N VAL A 59 22.21 3.02 31.82
CA VAL A 59 21.09 2.16 31.45
C VAL A 59 20.95 0.95 32.39
N GLY A 60 22.06 0.41 32.88
CA GLY A 60 22.06 -0.79 33.71
C GLY A 60 21.18 -0.75 34.94
N PRO A 61 21.16 0.31 35.76
CA PRO A 61 20.23 0.43 36.89
C PRO A 61 18.76 0.42 36.45
N LEU A 62 18.42 1.14 35.38
CA LEU A 62 17.03 1.19 34.83
C LEU A 62 16.57 -0.18 34.39
N VAL A 63 17.43 -0.91 33.72
CA VAL A 63 17.13 -2.29 33.27
C VAL A 63 16.88 -3.20 34.47
N ARG A 64 17.71 -3.13 35.50
CA ARG A 64 17.55 -3.95 36.71
C ARG A 64 16.28 -3.63 37.48
N SER A 65 15.83 -2.38 37.47
CA SER A 65 14.65 -1.94 38.25
C SER A 65 13.31 -2.30 37.58
N GLY A 66 13.22 -2.41 36.25
CA GLY A 66 11.92 -2.62 35.63
C GLY A 66 11.94 -3.27 34.21
N LEU A 67 13.10 -3.35 33.59
CA LEU A 67 13.19 -3.78 32.16
C LEU A 67 13.94 -5.12 31.98
N ARG A 68 13.96 -5.98 33.02
CA ARG A 68 14.75 -7.24 33.01
C ARG A 68 14.39 -8.18 31.84
N THR A 69 13.16 -8.14 31.38
CA THR A 69 12.68 -9.00 30.28
C THR A 69 12.69 -8.30 28.93
N ALA A 70 12.98 -6.99 28.86
CA ALA A 70 13.04 -6.24 27.62
C ALA A 70 14.27 -6.65 26.79
N SER A 71 14.13 -6.64 25.48
CA SER A 71 15.27 -6.67 24.56
C SER A 71 15.69 -5.24 24.29
N ILE A 72 16.97 -4.94 24.51
CA ILE A 72 17.54 -3.60 24.37
C ILE A 72 18.81 -3.72 23.55
N LEU A 73 18.93 -2.88 22.53
CA LEU A 73 20.14 -2.72 21.74
C LEU A 73 20.40 -1.23 21.56
N ILE A 74 21.56 -0.77 21.97
CA ILE A 74 22.02 0.60 21.79
C ILE A 74 23.29 0.55 20.96
N VAL A 75 23.27 1.24 19.83
CA VAL A 75 24.41 1.32 18.90
C VAL A 75 24.83 2.77 18.71
N ASP A 76 26.09 2.97 18.46
CA ASP A 76 26.62 4.26 17.98
C ASP A 76 26.20 4.41 16.50
N PRO A 77 25.43 5.44 16.13
CA PRO A 77 24.96 5.62 14.76
C PRO A 77 26.09 5.94 13.77
N ALA A 78 27.20 6.48 14.24
CA ALA A 78 28.32 6.84 13.38
C ALA A 78 29.20 5.63 13.02
N THR A 79 29.37 4.69 13.97
CA THR A 79 30.28 3.57 13.81
C THR A 79 29.58 2.21 13.70
N GLY A 80 28.31 2.15 14.07
CA GLY A 80 27.57 0.88 14.22
C GLY A 80 28.00 0.04 15.43
N ALA A 81 28.92 0.56 16.29
CA ALA A 81 29.39 -0.19 17.45
C ALA A 81 28.30 -0.38 18.48
N VAL A 82 28.17 -1.58 19.01
CA VAL A 82 27.22 -1.90 20.09
C VAL A 82 27.74 -1.35 21.40
N LEU A 83 27.02 -0.37 21.96
CA LEU A 83 27.33 0.25 23.25
C LEU A 83 26.68 -0.46 24.42
N TYR A 84 25.49 -1.04 24.21
CA TYR A 84 24.78 -1.84 25.22
C TYR A 84 23.89 -2.86 24.55
N GLU A 85 23.87 -4.07 25.09
CA GLU A 85 22.96 -5.12 24.64
C GLU A 85 22.38 -5.88 25.82
N GLN A 86 21.09 -6.14 25.78
CA GLN A 86 20.37 -7.06 26.63
C GLN A 86 19.34 -7.82 25.80
N LEU A 87 19.44 -9.16 25.78
CA LEU A 87 18.54 -10.04 25.03
C LEU A 87 18.33 -9.60 23.57
N GLY A 88 19.34 -8.97 22.95
CA GLY A 88 19.29 -8.44 21.59
C GLY A 88 19.06 -9.52 20.54
N GLY A 89 19.65 -10.71 20.73
CA GLY A 89 19.42 -11.86 19.85
C GLY A 89 18.08 -12.58 20.04
N ARG A 90 17.25 -12.16 21.00
CA ARG A 90 15.96 -12.80 21.25
C ARG A 90 14.87 -12.25 20.32
N ALA A 91 14.30 -13.10 19.48
CA ALA A 91 13.17 -12.73 18.63
C ALA A 91 11.99 -12.20 19.46
N ARG A 92 11.43 -11.09 19.02
CA ARG A 92 10.27 -10.40 19.63
C ARG A 92 9.21 -10.12 18.59
N ILE A 93 7.97 -9.97 19.03
CA ILE A 93 6.89 -9.48 18.17
C ILE A 93 7.19 -8.01 17.88
N PRO A 94 7.38 -7.63 16.59
CA PRO A 94 7.81 -6.28 16.23
C PRO A 94 6.71 -5.22 16.39
N ALA A 95 5.44 -5.63 16.53
CA ALA A 95 4.30 -4.72 16.49
C ALA A 95 4.42 -3.75 15.29
N SER A 96 4.10 -2.47 15.45
CA SER A 96 4.14 -1.49 14.34
C SER A 96 5.54 -1.21 13.79
N THR A 97 6.62 -1.65 14.46
CA THR A 97 7.98 -1.50 13.88
C THR A 97 8.18 -2.32 12.62
N ILE A 98 7.35 -3.35 12.36
CA ILE A 98 7.35 -4.09 11.09
C ILE A 98 7.09 -3.16 9.90
N LYS A 99 6.40 -2.05 10.08
CA LYS A 99 6.15 -1.06 9.03
C LYS A 99 7.43 -0.46 8.44
N LEU A 100 8.52 -0.41 9.21
CA LEU A 100 9.82 0.03 8.70
C LEU A 100 10.35 -0.93 7.62
N ALA A 101 10.19 -2.24 7.83
CA ALA A 101 10.57 -3.23 6.82
C ALA A 101 9.64 -3.16 5.61
N THR A 102 8.33 -2.96 5.81
CA THR A 102 7.36 -2.77 4.73
C THR A 102 7.69 -1.51 3.93
N ALA A 103 8.00 -0.40 4.60
CA ALA A 103 8.39 0.86 3.97
C ALA A 103 9.66 0.69 3.12
N ALA A 104 10.70 0.08 3.71
CA ALA A 104 11.96 -0.17 3.00
C ALA A 104 11.74 -1.06 1.76
N ALA A 105 10.97 -2.13 1.88
CA ALA A 105 10.64 -3.01 0.77
C ALA A 105 9.85 -2.28 -0.33
N ALA A 106 8.79 -1.54 0.04
CA ALA A 106 7.97 -0.80 -0.92
C ALA A 106 8.80 0.23 -1.70
N LEU A 107 9.60 1.05 -1.00
CA LEU A 107 10.44 2.07 -1.64
C LEU A 107 11.55 1.45 -2.49
N SER A 108 12.13 0.34 -2.07
CA SER A 108 13.19 -0.34 -2.84
C SER A 108 12.69 -1.04 -4.09
N VAL A 109 11.48 -1.65 -4.03
CA VAL A 109 10.94 -2.46 -5.12
C VAL A 109 10.13 -1.62 -6.11
N LEU A 110 9.29 -0.72 -5.61
CA LEU A 110 8.39 0.08 -6.44
C LEU A 110 9.01 1.42 -6.84
N GLY A 111 9.88 1.98 -6.02
CA GLY A 111 10.39 3.34 -6.17
C GLY A 111 9.51 4.37 -5.45
N THR A 112 10.07 5.57 -5.22
CA THR A 112 9.41 6.66 -4.49
C THR A 112 8.21 7.24 -5.24
N ASP A 113 8.34 7.39 -6.56
CA ASP A 113 7.40 8.11 -7.42
C ASP A 113 6.37 7.21 -8.09
N ALA A 114 6.51 5.88 -7.91
CA ALA A 114 5.56 4.92 -8.46
C ALA A 114 4.15 5.19 -7.95
N ARG A 115 3.16 5.02 -8.84
CA ARG A 115 1.74 5.15 -8.53
C ARG A 115 1.02 3.85 -8.85
N ILE A 116 0.03 3.51 -8.06
CA ILE A 116 -0.71 2.25 -8.17
C ILE A 116 -2.03 2.54 -8.88
N PRO A 117 -2.27 1.96 -10.07
CA PRO A 117 -3.47 2.24 -10.84
C PRO A 117 -4.69 1.46 -10.32
N THR A 118 -5.87 2.05 -10.48
CA THR A 118 -7.16 1.38 -10.53
C THR A 118 -7.79 1.72 -11.87
N THR A 119 -8.16 0.73 -12.66
CA THR A 119 -8.57 0.92 -14.06
C THR A 119 -9.95 0.38 -14.34
N ALA A 120 -10.60 0.96 -15.35
CA ALA A 120 -11.82 0.45 -15.94
C ALA A 120 -11.55 0.08 -17.41
N HIS A 121 -11.98 -1.12 -17.80
CA HIS A 121 -11.83 -1.61 -19.17
C HIS A 121 -13.18 -2.04 -19.72
N ARG A 122 -13.30 -2.02 -21.04
CA ARG A 122 -14.52 -2.41 -21.75
C ARG A 122 -14.26 -3.50 -22.77
N LEU A 123 -15.15 -4.46 -22.81
CA LEU A 123 -15.29 -5.41 -23.91
C LEU A 123 -16.79 -5.61 -24.16
N ASP A 124 -17.27 -5.14 -25.29
CA ASP A 124 -18.69 -5.14 -25.68
C ASP A 124 -19.58 -4.50 -24.58
N ASP A 125 -20.47 -5.28 -23.96
CA ASP A 125 -21.35 -4.88 -22.86
C ASP A 125 -20.76 -5.16 -21.46
N THR A 126 -19.51 -5.65 -21.41
CA THR A 126 -18.83 -5.95 -20.14
C THR A 126 -17.89 -4.81 -19.75
N LEU A 127 -18.09 -4.31 -18.55
CA LEU A 127 -17.20 -3.34 -17.90
C LEU A 127 -16.38 -4.06 -16.83
N TYR A 128 -15.08 -3.96 -16.92
CA TYR A 128 -14.14 -4.50 -15.93
C TYR A 128 -13.66 -3.40 -15.01
N LEU A 129 -13.67 -3.65 -13.70
CA LEU A 129 -13.03 -2.83 -12.68
C LEU A 129 -11.82 -3.60 -12.15
N VAL A 130 -10.61 -3.10 -12.40
CA VAL A 130 -9.36 -3.79 -12.09
C VAL A 130 -8.61 -3.05 -11.00
N GLY A 131 -8.31 -3.75 -9.91
CA GLY A 131 -7.53 -3.23 -8.79
C GLY A 131 -6.05 -3.54 -8.93
N GLY A 132 -5.21 -2.51 -8.90
CA GLY A 132 -3.75 -2.65 -8.88
C GLY A 132 -3.14 -2.81 -7.48
N GLY A 133 -3.94 -2.70 -6.42
CA GLY A 133 -3.43 -2.80 -5.04
C GLY A 133 -3.29 -1.46 -4.32
N ASP A 134 -3.94 -0.40 -4.80
CA ASP A 134 -3.92 0.91 -4.13
C ASP A 134 -4.64 0.86 -2.77
N PRO A 135 -3.91 1.00 -1.63
CA PRO A 135 -4.52 1.00 -0.30
C PRO A 135 -5.21 2.33 0.03
N SER A 136 -4.93 3.38 -0.75
CA SER A 136 -5.40 4.74 -0.52
C SER A 136 -6.67 5.09 -1.28
N LEU A 137 -7.20 4.18 -2.14
CA LEU A 137 -8.39 4.41 -2.95
C LEU A 137 -9.59 4.76 -2.09
N VAL A 138 -10.23 5.88 -2.42
CA VAL A 138 -11.42 6.35 -1.69
C VAL A 138 -12.68 6.27 -2.56
N ARG A 139 -13.83 6.28 -1.90
CA ARG A 139 -15.15 6.27 -2.57
C ARG A 139 -15.35 7.50 -3.43
N SER A 140 -15.05 8.69 -2.89
CA SER A 140 -15.18 9.97 -3.59
C SER A 140 -14.12 10.95 -3.12
N GLY A 141 -13.64 11.82 -4.00
CA GLY A 141 -12.61 12.82 -3.69
C GLY A 141 -12.98 13.73 -2.52
N GLY A 142 -11.97 14.21 -1.81
CA GLY A 142 -12.09 15.15 -0.70
C GLY A 142 -11.70 14.59 0.67
N GLY A 143 -11.11 13.39 0.75
CA GLY A 143 -10.93 12.69 2.02
C GLY A 143 -9.66 12.93 2.80
N ASN A 144 -8.51 13.29 2.22
CA ASN A 144 -7.29 13.47 3.02
C ASN A 144 -6.39 14.58 2.44
N PRO A 145 -6.19 15.70 3.20
CA PRO A 145 -5.29 16.77 2.80
C PRO A 145 -3.84 16.36 2.58
N LEU A 146 -3.38 15.29 3.27
CA LEU A 146 -2.02 14.76 3.11
C LEU A 146 -1.85 13.90 1.86
N ALA A 147 -2.94 13.45 1.27
CA ALA A 147 -2.92 12.56 0.11
C ALA A 147 -3.15 13.32 -1.20
N GLY A 148 -2.58 14.48 -1.42
CA GLY A 148 -2.49 15.19 -2.71
C GLY A 148 -3.48 14.82 -3.83
N GLY A 149 -4.76 14.50 -3.47
CA GLY A 149 -5.76 13.99 -4.41
C GLY A 149 -5.72 12.46 -4.54
N SER A 150 -6.15 11.73 -3.48
CA SER A 150 -6.34 10.28 -3.56
C SER A 150 -7.24 9.89 -4.71
N ALA A 151 -6.89 8.82 -5.42
CA ALA A 151 -7.75 8.21 -6.44
C ALA A 151 -9.14 7.91 -5.89
N SER A 152 -10.18 8.17 -6.66
CA SER A 152 -11.53 7.87 -6.22
C SER A 152 -12.33 7.05 -7.24
N LEU A 153 -13.17 6.15 -6.71
CA LEU A 153 -14.09 5.37 -7.54
C LEU A 153 -15.12 6.24 -8.25
N ARG A 154 -15.46 7.40 -7.69
CA ARG A 154 -16.37 8.35 -8.35
C ARG A 154 -15.74 8.93 -9.61
N GLU A 155 -14.48 9.37 -9.55
CA GLU A 155 -13.75 9.89 -10.71
C GLU A 155 -13.60 8.83 -11.79
N LEU A 156 -13.20 7.61 -11.37
CA LEU A 156 -13.09 6.48 -12.29
C LEU A 156 -14.44 6.17 -12.98
N ALA A 157 -15.54 6.17 -12.22
CA ALA A 157 -16.88 5.93 -12.79
C ALA A 157 -17.27 7.03 -13.76
N THR A 158 -16.99 8.29 -13.43
CA THR A 158 -17.29 9.43 -14.31
C THR A 158 -16.53 9.34 -15.61
N ALA A 159 -15.25 8.98 -15.57
CA ALA A 159 -14.46 8.77 -16.78
C ALA A 159 -14.93 7.55 -17.59
N ALA A 160 -15.27 6.45 -16.90
CA ALA A 160 -15.70 5.22 -17.56
C ALA A 160 -17.04 5.36 -18.30
N VAL A 161 -17.99 6.13 -17.75
CA VAL A 161 -19.31 6.35 -18.37
C VAL A 161 -19.18 7.02 -19.74
N ALA A 162 -18.17 7.85 -19.97
CA ALA A 162 -17.92 8.48 -21.27
C ALA A 162 -17.72 7.47 -22.43
N GLY A 163 -17.33 6.24 -22.12
CA GLY A 163 -17.18 5.15 -23.08
C GLY A 163 -18.50 4.45 -23.47
N PHE A 164 -19.65 4.88 -22.93
CA PHE A 164 -20.96 4.26 -23.18
C PHE A 164 -22.00 5.28 -23.62
N THR A 165 -23.02 4.80 -24.33
CA THR A 165 -24.21 5.61 -24.59
C THR A 165 -25.11 5.66 -23.36
N ALA A 166 -25.90 6.71 -23.22
CA ALA A 166 -26.84 6.86 -22.12
C ALA A 166 -27.78 5.63 -22.02
N ASN A 167 -28.07 5.20 -20.81
CA ASN A 167 -28.90 4.03 -20.51
C ASN A 167 -28.37 2.68 -21.05
N SER A 168 -27.09 2.60 -21.41
CA SER A 168 -26.49 1.32 -21.75
C SER A 168 -26.57 0.36 -20.55
N ARG A 169 -26.84 -0.90 -20.86
CA ARG A 169 -26.86 -1.98 -19.88
C ARG A 169 -25.51 -2.70 -19.92
N VAL A 170 -24.84 -2.79 -18.78
CA VAL A 170 -23.51 -3.38 -18.66
C VAL A 170 -23.47 -4.48 -17.62
N ARG A 171 -22.60 -5.45 -17.81
CA ARG A 171 -22.18 -6.44 -16.83
C ARG A 171 -20.88 -5.94 -16.18
N LEU A 172 -20.86 -5.78 -14.87
CA LEU A 172 -19.65 -5.37 -14.15
C LEU A 172 -18.89 -6.60 -13.65
N VAL A 173 -17.67 -6.78 -14.15
CA VAL A 173 -16.71 -7.77 -13.65
C VAL A 173 -15.63 -7.04 -12.88
N PHE A 174 -15.37 -7.46 -11.63
CA PHE A 174 -14.27 -6.89 -10.86
C PHE A 174 -13.13 -7.88 -10.71
N ASP A 175 -11.92 -7.39 -10.96
CA ASP A 175 -10.67 -8.15 -10.93
C ASP A 175 -9.79 -7.68 -9.76
N ASP A 176 -9.56 -8.58 -8.81
CA ASP A 176 -8.64 -8.41 -7.69
C ASP A 176 -7.50 -9.44 -7.72
N SER A 177 -7.23 -10.02 -8.89
CA SER A 177 -6.28 -11.12 -9.08
C SER A 177 -4.82 -10.71 -9.09
N ALA A 178 -4.51 -9.40 -9.01
CA ALA A 178 -3.14 -8.93 -8.87
C ALA A 178 -2.47 -9.42 -7.56
N PHE A 179 -3.28 -9.73 -6.54
CA PHE A 179 -2.79 -10.39 -5.34
C PHE A 179 -3.23 -11.84 -5.28
N THR A 180 -2.31 -12.74 -4.91
CA THR A 180 -2.54 -14.17 -4.76
C THR A 180 -2.33 -14.60 -3.31
N GLY A 181 -2.90 -15.75 -2.93
CA GLY A 181 -2.75 -16.31 -1.60
C GLY A 181 -3.87 -15.96 -0.61
N PRO A 182 -3.69 -16.26 0.67
CA PRO A 182 -4.71 -16.04 1.69
C PRO A 182 -4.89 -14.54 1.97
N ARG A 183 -6.15 -14.11 2.06
CA ARG A 183 -6.51 -12.70 2.30
C ARG A 183 -6.30 -12.24 3.74
N LEU A 184 -6.15 -13.15 4.69
CA LEU A 184 -5.72 -12.89 6.06
C LEU A 184 -4.33 -13.48 6.22
N GLY A 185 -3.41 -12.69 6.77
CA GLY A 185 -2.03 -13.12 7.01
C GLY A 185 -1.96 -14.34 7.93
N PRO A 186 -0.91 -15.17 7.82
CA PRO A 186 -0.70 -16.28 8.73
C PRO A 186 -0.73 -15.82 10.20
N GLY A 187 -1.51 -16.50 11.02
CA GLY A 187 -1.69 -16.16 12.44
C GLY A 187 -2.65 -15.00 12.72
N TRP A 188 -3.24 -14.37 11.72
CA TRP A 188 -4.26 -13.35 11.96
C TRP A 188 -5.58 -13.98 12.41
N PRO A 189 -6.15 -13.53 13.54
CA PRO A 189 -7.49 -13.97 13.96
C PRO A 189 -8.55 -13.64 12.91
N ARG A 190 -9.51 -14.54 12.71
CA ARG A 190 -10.64 -14.30 11.79
C ARG A 190 -11.50 -13.10 12.21
N SER A 191 -11.43 -12.70 13.47
CA SER A 191 -12.13 -11.53 14.01
C SER A 191 -11.49 -10.17 13.65
N PHE A 192 -10.29 -10.14 13.06
CA PHE A 192 -9.62 -8.87 12.74
C PHE A 192 -10.49 -7.91 11.92
N PRO A 193 -11.20 -8.33 10.88
CA PRO A 193 -12.07 -7.43 10.13
C PRO A 193 -13.20 -6.84 10.99
N THR A 194 -13.92 -7.67 11.73
CA THR A 194 -15.04 -7.23 12.57
C THR A 194 -14.60 -6.40 13.76
N ALA A 195 -13.42 -6.70 14.32
CA ALA A 195 -12.77 -5.92 15.39
C ALA A 195 -12.13 -4.61 14.87
N GLY A 196 -12.10 -4.39 13.57
CA GLY A 196 -11.56 -3.17 12.98
C GLY A 196 -10.03 -3.09 12.93
N VAL A 197 -9.34 -4.20 13.15
CA VAL A 197 -7.87 -4.25 13.17
C VAL A 197 -7.31 -4.15 11.75
N ALA A 198 -7.79 -5.01 10.84
CA ALA A 198 -7.37 -5.01 9.44
C ALA A 198 -8.49 -5.54 8.55
N ALA A 199 -8.59 -5.04 7.32
CA ALA A 199 -9.41 -5.65 6.29
C ALA A 199 -8.72 -6.89 5.70
N PRO A 200 -9.45 -7.83 5.09
CA PRO A 200 -8.86 -8.82 4.22
C PRO A 200 -8.07 -8.14 3.10
N VAL A 201 -6.86 -8.62 2.84
CA VAL A 201 -5.96 -8.06 1.82
C VAL A 201 -6.47 -8.46 0.43
N THR A 202 -6.77 -7.48 -0.40
CA THR A 202 -7.21 -7.65 -1.79
C THR A 202 -6.59 -6.57 -2.66
N ALA A 203 -6.38 -6.84 -3.95
CA ALA A 203 -5.85 -5.85 -4.88
C ALA A 203 -6.85 -4.72 -5.21
N LEU A 204 -8.10 -4.86 -4.80
CA LEU A 204 -9.14 -3.85 -4.96
C LEU A 204 -9.79 -3.61 -3.60
N VAL A 205 -9.60 -2.43 -3.03
CA VAL A 205 -10.16 -2.02 -1.74
C VAL A 205 -10.52 -0.55 -1.79
N VAL A 206 -11.62 -0.15 -1.15
CA VAL A 206 -12.04 1.25 -1.04
C VAL A 206 -12.23 1.63 0.43
N ASP A 207 -11.84 2.85 0.81
CA ASP A 207 -11.96 3.38 2.18
C ASP A 207 -11.34 2.42 3.23
N GLY A 208 -10.23 1.74 2.90
CA GLY A 208 -9.58 0.74 3.76
C GLY A 208 -10.48 -0.44 4.12
N GLY A 209 -11.47 -0.77 3.30
CA GLY A 209 -12.45 -1.85 3.53
C GLY A 209 -13.41 -1.59 4.69
N ARG A 210 -13.59 -0.36 5.14
CA ARG A 210 -14.54 0.01 6.21
C ARG A 210 -15.97 -0.27 5.76
N VAL A 211 -16.82 -0.81 6.64
CA VAL A 211 -18.23 -1.11 6.30
C VAL A 211 -19.00 0.13 5.86
N ARG A 212 -18.65 1.30 6.37
CA ARG A 212 -19.12 2.64 5.99
C ARG A 212 -18.10 3.69 6.44
N PRO A 213 -18.11 4.90 5.88
CA PRO A 213 -17.25 6.00 6.33
C PRO A 213 -17.32 6.18 7.85
N GLY A 214 -16.16 6.32 8.51
CA GLY A 214 -16.05 6.48 9.96
C GLY A 214 -16.22 5.20 10.80
N ALA A 215 -16.63 4.07 10.22
CA ALA A 215 -16.72 2.82 10.97
C ALA A 215 -15.33 2.24 11.26
N THR A 216 -15.18 1.57 12.41
CA THR A 216 -13.95 0.82 12.72
C THR A 216 -13.94 -0.54 12.04
N SER A 217 -15.09 -1.26 12.03
CA SER A 217 -15.20 -2.59 11.43
C SER A 217 -14.98 -2.59 9.92
N ARG A 218 -14.44 -3.69 9.43
CA ARG A 218 -14.14 -3.93 8.01
C ARG A 218 -15.07 -4.99 7.44
N VAL A 219 -15.31 -4.92 6.14
CA VAL A 219 -16.08 -5.94 5.41
C VAL A 219 -15.26 -7.22 5.22
N SER A 220 -15.95 -8.32 5.02
CA SER A 220 -15.31 -9.63 4.72
C SER A 220 -14.81 -9.73 3.27
N ASP A 221 -15.37 -8.93 2.34
CA ASP A 221 -14.99 -8.91 0.93
C ASP A 221 -14.82 -7.46 0.44
N PRO A 222 -13.63 -6.85 0.63
CA PRO A 222 -13.37 -5.47 0.22
C PRO A 222 -13.49 -5.25 -1.29
N ALA A 223 -13.10 -6.22 -2.11
CA ALA A 223 -13.16 -6.08 -3.55
C ALA A 223 -14.61 -6.03 -4.06
N ARG A 224 -15.48 -6.89 -3.53
CA ARG A 224 -16.91 -6.83 -3.83
C ARG A 224 -17.55 -5.53 -3.33
N GLN A 225 -17.12 -5.02 -2.17
CA GLN A 225 -17.58 -3.71 -1.68
C GLN A 225 -17.20 -2.60 -2.65
N ALA A 226 -15.93 -2.55 -3.09
CA ALA A 226 -15.45 -1.55 -4.04
C ALA A 226 -16.26 -1.62 -5.36
N ALA A 227 -16.48 -2.83 -5.88
CA ALA A 227 -17.30 -3.03 -7.09
C ALA A 227 -18.76 -2.56 -6.88
N SER A 228 -19.35 -2.81 -5.72
CA SER A 228 -20.71 -2.34 -5.41
C SER A 228 -20.80 -0.81 -5.31
N VAL A 229 -19.78 -0.17 -4.74
CA VAL A 229 -19.67 1.29 -4.68
C VAL A 229 -19.52 1.88 -6.08
N PHE A 230 -18.64 1.31 -6.90
CA PHE A 230 -18.44 1.72 -8.29
C PHE A 230 -19.73 1.58 -9.11
N ALA A 231 -20.42 0.44 -9.02
CA ALA A 231 -21.71 0.22 -9.66
C ALA A 231 -22.77 1.26 -9.23
N GLY A 232 -22.75 1.68 -7.98
CA GLY A 232 -23.62 2.76 -7.48
C GLY A 232 -23.37 4.08 -8.20
N PHE A 233 -22.09 4.44 -8.43
CA PHE A 233 -21.75 5.65 -9.20
C PHE A 233 -22.11 5.52 -10.67
N LEU A 234 -21.89 4.38 -11.31
CA LEU A 234 -22.30 4.15 -12.70
C LEU A 234 -23.82 4.33 -12.86
N ARG A 235 -24.61 3.74 -11.96
CA ARG A 235 -26.07 3.89 -11.96
C ARG A 235 -26.52 5.33 -11.76
N SER A 236 -25.86 6.08 -10.86
CA SER A 236 -26.18 7.48 -10.65
C SER A 236 -25.88 8.38 -11.84
N GLN A 237 -25.09 7.88 -12.80
CA GLN A 237 -24.70 8.56 -14.04
C GLN A 237 -25.41 7.98 -15.28
N GLY A 238 -26.43 7.14 -15.09
CA GLY A 238 -27.32 6.68 -16.15
C GLY A 238 -26.95 5.37 -16.82
N LEU A 239 -25.98 4.60 -16.28
CA LEU A 239 -25.73 3.23 -16.75
C LEU A 239 -26.57 2.22 -15.96
N GLU A 240 -27.15 1.23 -16.66
CA GLU A 240 -27.79 0.08 -16.01
C GLU A 240 -26.74 -1.02 -15.73
N VAL A 241 -26.41 -1.26 -14.48
CA VAL A 241 -25.52 -2.36 -14.08
C VAL A 241 -26.36 -3.60 -13.80
N ALA A 242 -26.34 -4.57 -14.73
CA ALA A 242 -27.17 -5.77 -14.69
C ALA A 242 -26.68 -6.81 -13.67
N SER A 243 -25.36 -6.99 -13.58
CA SER A 243 -24.73 -7.92 -12.61
C SER A 243 -23.40 -7.35 -12.11
N ILE A 244 -22.94 -7.90 -10.95
CA ILE A 244 -21.62 -7.63 -10.37
C ILE A 244 -20.99 -8.98 -10.06
N GLU A 245 -19.93 -9.31 -10.77
CA GLU A 245 -19.28 -10.61 -10.70
C GLU A 245 -17.78 -10.46 -10.45
N ARG A 246 -17.18 -11.43 -9.76
CA ARG A 246 -15.72 -11.52 -9.66
C ARG A 246 -15.20 -12.28 -10.86
N GLY A 247 -14.19 -11.74 -11.52
CA GLY A 247 -13.57 -12.37 -12.67
C GLY A 247 -12.17 -11.84 -12.89
N ARG A 248 -11.59 -12.16 -14.03
CA ARG A 248 -10.34 -11.61 -14.50
C ARG A 248 -10.58 -10.73 -15.71
N LEU A 249 -9.74 -9.73 -15.87
CA LEU A 249 -9.71 -8.89 -17.06
C LEU A 249 -9.51 -9.78 -18.29
N ASP A 250 -10.37 -9.61 -19.28
CA ASP A 250 -10.20 -10.24 -20.58
C ASP A 250 -9.10 -9.53 -21.37
N ALA A 251 -8.24 -10.29 -22.04
CA ALA A 251 -7.12 -9.74 -22.80
C ALA A 251 -7.55 -8.86 -23.99
N GLY A 252 -8.79 -9.01 -24.47
CA GLY A 252 -9.38 -8.19 -25.54
C GLY A 252 -10.05 -6.91 -25.03
N ALA A 253 -10.14 -6.69 -23.69
CA ALA A 253 -10.78 -5.51 -23.15
C ALA A 253 -9.88 -4.27 -23.24
N GLU A 254 -10.44 -3.17 -23.74
CA GLU A 254 -9.76 -1.89 -23.87
C GLU A 254 -9.86 -1.09 -22.58
N GLU A 255 -8.74 -0.48 -22.12
CA GLU A 255 -8.76 0.46 -21.01
C GLU A 255 -9.45 1.76 -21.43
N ILE A 256 -10.54 2.10 -20.74
CA ILE A 256 -11.34 3.29 -21.03
C ILE A 256 -11.22 4.38 -19.95
N ALA A 257 -10.76 4.01 -18.75
CA ALA A 257 -10.53 4.97 -17.67
C ALA A 257 -9.49 4.46 -16.69
N ARG A 258 -8.77 5.42 -16.07
CA ARG A 258 -7.74 5.16 -15.07
C ARG A 258 -7.76 6.24 -14.01
N VAL A 259 -7.52 5.84 -12.77
CA VAL A 259 -7.11 6.70 -11.65
C VAL A 259 -5.88 6.10 -11.00
N GLU A 260 -5.06 6.92 -10.38
CA GLU A 260 -3.80 6.48 -9.78
C GLU A 260 -3.68 6.96 -8.33
N SER A 261 -3.05 6.16 -7.51
CA SER A 261 -2.73 6.52 -6.12
C SER A 261 -1.82 7.75 -6.06
N PRO A 262 -1.67 8.38 -4.88
CA PRO A 262 -0.49 9.20 -4.58
C PRO A 262 0.80 8.41 -4.82
N PRO A 263 1.97 9.08 -4.92
CA PRO A 263 3.26 8.40 -4.96
C PRO A 263 3.42 7.42 -3.79
N VAL A 264 4.16 6.34 -4.00
CA VAL A 264 4.45 5.35 -2.95
C VAL A 264 5.11 5.99 -1.74
N SER A 265 5.94 7.02 -1.91
CA SER A 265 6.52 7.81 -0.81
C SER A 265 5.45 8.39 0.11
N ASP A 266 4.36 8.96 -0.43
CA ASP A 266 3.28 9.56 0.34
C ASP A 266 2.45 8.48 1.07
N ILE A 267 2.21 7.34 0.41
CA ILE A 267 1.54 6.19 1.02
C ILE A 267 2.36 5.66 2.19
N VAL A 268 3.68 5.54 2.03
CA VAL A 268 4.62 5.12 3.09
C VAL A 268 4.66 6.13 4.22
N GLN A 269 4.75 7.42 3.92
CA GLN A 269 4.71 8.47 4.94
C GLN A 269 3.43 8.39 5.76
N ARG A 270 2.28 8.25 5.12
CA ARG A 270 0.98 8.10 5.78
C ARG A 270 0.93 6.84 6.64
N MET A 271 1.37 5.69 6.13
CA MET A 271 1.45 4.45 6.90
C MET A 271 2.27 4.61 8.19
N LEU A 272 3.39 5.34 8.13
CA LEU A 272 4.27 5.55 9.29
C LEU A 272 3.75 6.60 10.27
N THR A 273 3.01 7.62 9.81
CA THR A 273 2.50 8.71 10.65
C THR A 273 1.14 8.40 11.27
N GLU A 274 0.24 7.80 10.50
CA GLU A 274 -1.14 7.54 10.92
C GLU A 274 -1.38 6.10 11.37
N SER A 275 -0.40 5.22 11.16
CA SER A 275 -0.50 3.79 11.48
C SER A 275 -1.62 3.05 10.72
N GLU A 276 -2.02 3.55 9.58
CA GLU A 276 -3.03 2.93 8.71
C GLU A 276 -2.44 1.97 7.68
#